data_84c8bd5047eec10dd708c563ec807734
#
_entry.id   84c8bd5047eec10dd708c563ec807734
#
_cell.length_a   1.000
_cell.length_b   1.000
_cell.length_c   1.000
_cell.angle_alpha   90.00
_cell.angle_beta   90.00
_cell.angle_gamma   90.00
#
_symmetry.space_group_name_H-M   'P 1'
#
loop_
_entity.id
_entity.type
_entity.pdbx_description
1 polymer ?
#
loop_
_entity_poly.entity_id
_entity_poly.type
_entity_poly.pdbx_seq_one_letter_code
_entity_poly.pdbx_strand_id
1 'polypeptide(L)'
;GMARREGISLMLDRVNELSDGLPVIVTGDFNSEPESDVIKHVADSANPEHLTDARQASSIVYGPSWSFHDFGKIPYNKRPLIDYVFVRNGLKVLRYGILAETENNGFLSDHTPVLVTVE
;
A
#
# COMPACT_ATOMS: atom_id res chain seq x y z
N GLY A 1 16.55 -0.45 -4.48
CA GLY A 1 17.92 0.03 -4.54
C GLY A 1 18.09 1.35 -3.81
N MET A 2 19.28 1.85 -3.82
CA MET A 2 19.63 3.08 -3.09
C MET A 2 18.82 4.29 -3.58
N ALA A 3 18.67 4.47 -4.89
CA ALA A 3 17.93 5.59 -5.48
C ALA A 3 16.44 5.56 -5.08
N ARG A 4 15.85 4.36 -5.04
CA ARG A 4 14.46 4.18 -4.64
C ARG A 4 14.28 4.52 -3.15
N ARG A 5 15.23 4.11 -2.32
CA ARG A 5 15.20 4.38 -0.88
C ARG A 5 15.34 5.87 -0.58
N GLU A 6 16.19 6.57 -1.33
CA GLU A 6 16.33 8.02 -1.19
C GLU A 6 15.05 8.74 -1.61
N GLY A 7 14.39 8.29 -2.68
CA GLY A 7 13.11 8.81 -3.11
C GLY A 7 12.02 8.63 -2.06
N ILE A 8 12.00 7.48 -1.40
CA ILE A 8 11.06 7.19 -0.33
C ILE A 8 11.31 8.10 0.88
N SER A 9 12.57 8.30 1.26
CA SER A 9 12.90 9.20 2.37
C SER A 9 12.44 10.63 2.07
N LEU A 10 12.63 11.09 0.86
CA LEU A 10 12.13 12.41 0.43
C LEU A 10 10.61 12.48 0.50
N MET A 11 9.93 11.44 0.07
CA MET A 11 8.46 11.36 0.15
C MET A 11 7.98 11.47 1.60
N LEU A 12 8.60 10.72 2.52
CA LEU A 12 8.25 10.76 3.94
C LEU A 12 8.46 12.16 4.53
N ASP A 13 9.58 12.82 4.20
CA ASP A 13 9.87 14.18 4.65
C ASP A 13 8.78 15.15 4.16
N ARG A 14 8.38 15.04 2.89
CA ARG A 14 7.36 15.89 2.30
C ARG A 14 5.99 15.67 2.90
N VAL A 15 5.60 14.41 3.12
CA VAL A 15 4.34 14.06 3.76
C VAL A 15 4.30 14.65 5.16
N ASN A 16 5.36 14.50 5.92
CA ASN A 16 5.45 15.03 7.28
C ASN A 16 5.32 16.56 7.29
N GLU A 17 6.04 17.23 6.40
CA GLU A 17 6.04 18.69 6.29
C GLU A 17 4.67 19.22 5.85
N LEU A 18 4.11 18.68 4.78
CA LEU A 18 2.87 19.18 4.18
C LEU A 18 1.62 18.85 4.99
N SER A 19 1.62 17.74 5.73
CA SER A 19 0.46 17.33 6.51
C SER A 19 0.21 18.22 7.73
N ASP A 20 1.26 18.78 8.31
CA ASP A 20 1.17 19.67 9.47
C ASP A 20 0.32 19.04 10.60
N GLY A 21 0.51 17.75 10.86
CA GLY A 21 -0.22 17.02 11.89
C GLY A 21 -1.65 16.60 11.51
N LEU A 22 -2.13 16.98 10.34
CA LEU A 22 -3.46 16.59 9.87
C LEU A 22 -3.48 15.13 9.42
N PRO A 23 -4.65 14.47 9.45
CA PRO A 23 -4.78 13.11 8.95
C PRO A 23 -4.32 12.98 7.49
N VAL A 24 -3.58 11.92 7.19
CA VAL A 24 -2.97 11.73 5.87
C VAL A 24 -3.28 10.35 5.35
N ILE A 25 -3.59 10.27 4.06
CA ILE A 25 -3.68 9.02 3.32
C ILE A 25 -2.73 9.13 2.13
N VAL A 26 -1.81 8.17 2.00
CA VAL A 26 -0.88 8.07 0.88
C VAL A 26 -1.17 6.79 0.13
N THR A 27 -1.43 6.89 -1.17
CA THR A 27 -1.74 5.74 -2.01
C THR A 27 -0.79 5.68 -3.19
N GLY A 28 -0.51 4.48 -3.68
CA GLY A 28 0.26 4.34 -4.89
C GLY A 28 0.80 2.95 -5.14
N ASP A 29 1.36 2.81 -6.34
CA ASP A 29 2.15 1.66 -6.74
C ASP A 29 3.61 1.94 -6.38
N PHE A 30 4.15 1.16 -5.45
CA PHE A 30 5.51 1.35 -4.96
C PHE A 30 6.51 0.42 -5.65
N ASN A 31 6.04 -0.45 -6.55
CA ASN A 31 6.88 -1.45 -7.23
C ASN A 31 7.75 -2.26 -6.26
N SER A 32 7.27 -2.45 -5.05
CA SER A 32 8.04 -3.10 -3.97
C SER A 32 7.10 -3.91 -3.11
N GLU A 33 7.52 -5.12 -2.74
CA GLU A 33 6.72 -6.01 -1.90
C GLU A 33 6.90 -5.68 -0.41
N PRO A 34 5.99 -6.17 0.46
CA PRO A 34 6.00 -5.82 1.89
C PRO A 34 7.31 -6.15 2.62
N GLU A 35 8.00 -7.20 2.20
CA GLU A 35 9.26 -7.63 2.82
C GLU A 35 10.48 -6.84 2.34
N SER A 36 10.30 -5.98 1.33
CA SER A 36 11.41 -5.18 0.78
C SER A 36 11.89 -4.12 1.78
N ASP A 37 13.15 -3.74 1.64
CA ASP A 37 13.73 -2.68 2.47
C ASP A 37 12.98 -1.36 2.32
N VAL A 38 12.49 -1.08 1.12
CA VAL A 38 11.72 0.14 0.82
C VAL A 38 10.46 0.22 1.68
N ILE A 39 9.64 -0.83 1.66
CA ILE A 39 8.38 -0.83 2.40
C ILE A 39 8.64 -0.92 3.91
N LYS A 40 9.62 -1.71 4.33
CA LYS A 40 10.00 -1.74 5.76
C LYS A 40 10.43 -0.37 6.26
N HIS A 41 11.14 0.40 5.44
CA HIS A 41 11.55 1.76 5.80
C HIS A 41 10.35 2.69 5.96
N VAL A 42 9.39 2.63 5.04
CA VAL A 42 8.16 3.45 5.13
C VAL A 42 7.40 3.17 6.41
N ALA A 43 7.29 1.90 6.79
CA ALA A 43 6.45 1.45 7.90
C ALA A 43 7.22 1.26 9.23
N ASP A 44 8.49 1.57 9.27
CA ASP A 44 9.32 1.39 10.47
C ASP A 44 8.91 2.37 11.58
N SER A 45 8.32 1.83 12.65
CA SER A 45 7.84 2.64 13.77
C SER A 45 8.95 3.38 14.51
N ALA A 46 10.21 3.00 14.33
CA ALA A 46 11.34 3.75 14.88
C ALA A 46 11.60 5.06 14.14
N ASN A 47 11.08 5.20 12.91
CA ASN A 47 11.16 6.43 12.15
C ASN A 47 9.99 7.34 12.56
N PRO A 48 10.24 8.55 13.11
CA PRO A 48 9.15 9.44 13.51
C PRO A 48 8.28 9.90 12.34
N GLU A 49 8.73 9.75 11.10
CA GLU A 49 7.97 10.10 9.90
C GLU A 49 7.29 8.89 9.25
N HIS A 50 7.33 7.72 9.88
CA HIS A 50 6.76 6.50 9.30
C HIS A 50 5.27 6.63 9.00
N LEU A 51 4.83 5.84 8.03
CA LEU A 51 3.41 5.68 7.70
C LEU A 51 2.95 4.28 8.13
N THR A 52 1.68 4.16 8.43
CA THR A 52 1.10 2.87 8.81
C THR A 52 0.46 2.24 7.59
N ASP A 53 0.85 1.01 7.26
CA ASP A 53 0.21 0.23 6.20
C ASP A 53 -1.21 -0.12 6.62
N ALA A 54 -2.20 0.32 5.85
CA ALA A 54 -3.61 0.09 6.15
C ALA A 54 -3.94 -1.40 6.23
N ARG A 55 -3.28 -2.24 5.43
CA ARG A 55 -3.47 -3.70 5.49
C ARG A 55 -3.09 -4.26 6.85
N GLN A 56 -1.95 -3.81 7.39
CA GLN A 56 -1.45 -4.28 8.69
C GLN A 56 -2.28 -3.72 9.85
N ALA A 57 -2.82 -2.51 9.69
CA ALA A 57 -3.60 -1.85 10.74
C ALA A 57 -5.04 -2.33 10.82
N SER A 58 -5.56 -2.93 9.77
CA SER A 58 -6.96 -3.36 9.72
C SER A 58 -7.15 -4.70 10.43
N SER A 59 -8.23 -4.79 11.23
CA SER A 59 -8.66 -6.06 11.82
C SER A 59 -9.44 -6.92 10.83
N ILE A 60 -9.95 -6.33 9.77
CA ILE A 60 -10.71 -7.02 8.72
C ILE A 60 -9.96 -6.86 7.41
N VAL A 61 -9.46 -7.97 6.88
CA VAL A 61 -8.75 -8.02 5.61
C VAL A 61 -9.48 -8.96 4.67
N TYR A 62 -9.84 -8.46 3.50
CA TYR A 62 -10.63 -9.17 2.49
C TYR A 62 -9.83 -9.32 1.20
N GLY A 63 -10.03 -10.44 0.52
CA GLY A 63 -9.43 -10.70 -0.79
C GLY A 63 -8.03 -11.32 -0.72
N PRO A 64 -7.38 -11.46 -1.88
CA PRO A 64 -6.06 -12.07 -1.95
C PRO A 64 -4.98 -11.17 -1.37
N SER A 65 -3.76 -11.69 -1.27
CA SER A 65 -2.59 -10.97 -0.76
C SER A 65 -1.71 -10.38 -1.87
N TRP A 66 -2.27 -10.17 -3.05
CA TRP A 66 -1.54 -9.63 -4.20
C TRP A 66 -2.39 -8.55 -4.88
N SER A 67 -1.72 -7.61 -5.55
CA SER A 67 -2.37 -6.50 -6.23
C SER A 67 -2.02 -6.39 -7.72
N PHE A 68 -0.99 -7.07 -8.18
CA PHE A 68 -0.56 -7.02 -9.58
C PHE A 68 -0.61 -8.39 -10.22
N HIS A 69 -1.23 -8.48 -11.41
CA HIS A 69 -1.42 -9.76 -12.11
C HIS A 69 -1.05 -9.73 -13.59
N ASP A 70 -0.73 -8.56 -14.13
CA ASP A 70 -0.36 -8.38 -15.53
C ASP A 70 -1.41 -8.98 -16.48
N PHE A 71 -2.66 -8.53 -16.35
CA PHE A 71 -3.80 -9.02 -17.12
C PHE A 71 -3.95 -10.54 -17.06
N GLY A 72 -3.71 -11.12 -15.87
CA GLY A 72 -3.85 -12.55 -15.64
C GLY A 72 -2.69 -13.39 -16.10
N LYS A 73 -1.62 -12.79 -16.62
CA LYS A 73 -0.46 -13.52 -17.14
C LYS A 73 0.42 -14.10 -16.04
N ILE A 74 0.46 -13.46 -14.87
CA ILE A 74 1.25 -13.96 -13.75
C ILE A 74 0.49 -15.07 -13.05
N PRO A 75 1.09 -16.26 -12.83
CA PRO A 75 0.46 -17.33 -12.08
C PRO A 75 -0.01 -16.83 -10.70
N TYR A 76 -1.17 -17.30 -10.27
CA TYR A 76 -1.84 -16.83 -9.06
C TYR A 76 -0.91 -16.81 -7.84
N ASN A 77 -0.11 -17.86 -7.66
CA ASN A 77 0.78 -17.98 -6.50
C ASN A 77 2.08 -17.17 -6.60
N LYS A 78 2.26 -16.42 -7.70
CA LYS A 78 3.46 -15.58 -7.92
C LYS A 78 3.14 -14.11 -8.05
N ARG A 79 1.89 -13.72 -7.87
CA ARG A 79 1.47 -12.33 -8.00
C ARG A 79 1.91 -11.52 -6.80
N PRO A 80 2.60 -10.38 -7.00
CA PRO A 80 3.08 -9.56 -5.88
C PRO A 80 2.04 -8.58 -5.36
N LEU A 81 2.22 -8.16 -4.12
CA LEU A 81 1.55 -7.00 -3.54
C LEU A 81 2.50 -5.81 -3.66
N ILE A 82 2.14 -4.85 -4.50
CA ILE A 82 2.97 -3.67 -4.78
C ILE A 82 2.20 -2.36 -4.68
N ASP A 83 0.90 -2.42 -4.46
CA ASP A 83 0.03 -1.26 -4.31
C ASP A 83 -0.36 -1.12 -2.84
N TYR A 84 -0.26 0.09 -2.32
CA TYR A 84 -0.42 0.34 -0.89
C TYR A 84 -1.34 1.51 -0.61
N VAL A 85 -1.97 1.43 0.55
CA VAL A 85 -2.62 2.56 1.20
C VAL A 85 -1.96 2.71 2.56
N PHE A 86 -1.32 3.84 2.79
CA PHE A 86 -0.71 4.17 4.06
C PHE A 86 -1.50 5.29 4.73
N VAL A 87 -1.54 5.27 6.05
CA VAL A 87 -2.24 6.29 6.84
C VAL A 87 -1.33 6.84 7.93
N ARG A 88 -1.63 8.04 8.39
CA ARG A 88 -0.90 8.69 9.47
C ARG A 88 -1.78 9.73 10.17
N ASN A 89 -1.36 10.13 11.38
CA ASN A 89 -1.96 11.21 12.16
C ASN A 89 -3.40 10.93 12.60
N GLY A 90 -3.58 9.77 13.23
CA GLY A 90 -4.82 9.46 13.95
C GLY A 90 -5.94 8.85 13.13
N LEU A 91 -5.70 8.57 11.84
CA LEU A 91 -6.69 7.84 11.06
C LEU A 91 -6.77 6.38 11.52
N LYS A 92 -7.99 5.93 11.76
CA LYS A 92 -8.27 4.55 12.13
C LYS A 92 -8.69 3.79 10.88
N VAL A 93 -8.05 2.65 10.63
CA VAL A 93 -8.42 1.78 9.52
C VAL A 93 -9.41 0.74 10.01
N LEU A 94 -10.61 0.76 9.45
CA LEU A 94 -11.69 -0.17 9.82
C LEU A 94 -11.64 -1.45 9.00
N ARG A 95 -11.40 -1.33 7.71
CA ARG A 95 -11.40 -2.45 6.77
C ARG A 95 -10.38 -2.22 5.67
N TYR A 96 -9.85 -3.32 5.16
CA TYR A 96 -8.97 -3.32 4.01
C TYR A 96 -9.36 -4.48 3.10
N GLY A 97 -9.39 -4.25 1.81
CA GLY A 97 -9.70 -5.30 0.85
C GLY A 97 -8.98 -5.12 -0.48
N ILE A 98 -8.67 -6.23 -1.11
CA ILE A 98 -8.19 -6.27 -2.49
C ILE A 98 -9.31 -6.92 -3.31
N LEU A 99 -9.82 -6.18 -4.30
CA LEU A 99 -10.98 -6.58 -5.08
C LEU A 99 -10.51 -7.29 -6.34
N ALA A 100 -10.32 -8.60 -6.24
CA ALA A 100 -9.77 -9.42 -7.32
C ALA A 100 -10.84 -10.03 -8.22
N GLU A 101 -12.10 -9.67 -8.03
CA GLU A 101 -13.20 -10.16 -8.86
C GLU A 101 -13.03 -9.71 -10.32
N THR A 102 -13.35 -10.61 -11.24
CA THR A 102 -13.37 -10.31 -12.67
C THR A 102 -14.78 -10.39 -13.20
N GLU A 103 -15.06 -9.63 -14.26
CA GLU A 103 -16.35 -9.66 -14.93
C GLU A 103 -16.14 -10.13 -16.37
N ASN A 104 -16.97 -11.07 -16.81
CA ASN A 104 -16.92 -11.64 -18.17
C ASN A 104 -15.52 -12.20 -18.50
N ASN A 105 -14.86 -12.80 -17.52
CA ASN A 105 -13.49 -13.33 -17.64
C ASN A 105 -12.46 -12.30 -18.09
N GLY A 106 -12.75 -11.02 -17.85
CA GLY A 106 -11.87 -9.93 -18.24
C GLY A 106 -11.33 -9.15 -17.05
N PHE A 107 -10.26 -8.42 -17.29
CA PHE A 107 -9.62 -7.55 -16.31
C PHE A 107 -9.70 -6.10 -16.78
N LEU A 108 -10.13 -5.19 -15.88
CA LEU A 108 -10.19 -3.76 -16.19
C LEU A 108 -8.84 -3.10 -16.15
N SER A 109 -7.87 -3.71 -15.46
CA SER A 109 -6.52 -3.19 -15.28
C SER A 109 -5.58 -4.36 -15.06
N ASP A 110 -4.28 -4.14 -15.16
CA ASP A 110 -3.24 -5.10 -14.77
C ASP A 110 -3.01 -5.13 -13.25
N HIS A 111 -3.61 -4.20 -12.52
CA HIS A 111 -3.66 -4.17 -11.05
C HIS A 111 -5.08 -4.41 -10.56
N THR A 112 -5.20 -4.90 -9.33
CA THR A 112 -6.48 -5.01 -8.63
C THR A 112 -6.74 -3.75 -7.80
N PRO A 113 -7.99 -3.30 -7.68
CA PRO A 113 -8.31 -2.19 -6.78
C PRO A 113 -8.04 -2.56 -5.33
N VAL A 114 -7.58 -1.58 -4.56
CA VAL A 114 -7.43 -1.68 -3.11
C VAL A 114 -8.47 -0.76 -2.48
N LEU A 115 -9.30 -1.32 -1.61
CA LEU A 115 -10.35 -0.60 -0.91
C LEU A 115 -10.02 -0.51 0.57
N VAL A 116 -10.10 0.69 1.13
CA VAL A 116 -9.85 0.92 2.55
C VAL A 116 -10.95 1.80 3.10
N THR A 117 -11.50 1.39 4.26
CA THR A 117 -12.45 2.21 5.01
C THR A 117 -11.72 2.80 6.20
N VAL A 118 -11.77 4.11 6.35
CA VAL A 118 -11.10 4.84 7.44
C VAL A 118 -12.09 5.69 8.22
N GLU A 119 -11.69 6.02 9.44
CA GLU A 119 -12.48 6.86 10.34
C GLU A 119 -11.61 7.90 11.02
#